data_26df64f9d368c6fcbd8f8d9e4a35aa79
#
_entry.id   26df64f9d368c6fcbd8f8d9e4a35aa79
#
_cell.length_a   1.000
_cell.length_b   1.000
_cell.length_c   1.000
_cell.angle_alpha   90.00
_cell.angle_beta   90.00
_cell.angle_gamma   90.00
#
_symmetry.space_group_name_H-M   'P 1'
#
loop_
_entity.id
_entity.type
_entity.pdbx_description
1 polymer ?
#
loop_
_entity_poly.entity_id
_entity_poly.type
_entity_poly.pdbx_seq_one_letter_code
_entity_poly.pdbx_strand_id
1 'polypeptide(L)'
;ACFWPGLRALEAIADPQVASSVLPLAEKLLDACVAAYDATPTNLAPEAWHVNDDGSVKLGANLRHLLRPETIESVFWMYRATHKKQKWLDAAARLWAAFRRYAQVAGGGLATLGDVRKTPRPPRVDKMDSWVFSETLKYFYLIFDDADGGELLPLNEWVLTTEAHPVPRFGGPRDRVGTARQQKTWSIDVPSIGTMRPLPNETAADSVERFAQAADRAGHAVSEDAVRAWYQAAIDAGAPQGRPLGEPLEFDVDVASYEDDAAKMTVHV
;
A
#
# COMPACT_ATOMS: atom_id res chain seq x y z
N ALA A 1 7.40 -1.58 20.22
CA ALA A 1 7.16 -1.75 18.81
C ALA A 1 6.79 -0.41 18.18
N CYS A 2 7.26 -0.14 16.97
CA CYS A 2 7.16 1.18 16.34
C CYS A 2 5.77 1.53 15.78
N PHE A 3 4.79 0.65 15.88
CA PHE A 3 3.38 0.98 15.58
C PHE A 3 2.71 1.82 16.69
N TRP A 4 3.20 1.73 17.93
CA TRP A 4 2.55 2.36 19.08
C TRP A 4 2.47 3.90 18.97
N PRO A 5 3.51 4.62 18.53
CA PRO A 5 3.41 6.06 18.26
C PRO A 5 2.31 6.41 17.26
N GLY A 6 2.16 5.61 16.20
CA GLY A 6 1.11 5.78 15.22
C GLY A 6 -0.30 5.57 15.79
N LEU A 7 -0.46 4.57 16.66
CA LEU A 7 -1.73 4.34 17.38
C LEU A 7 -2.12 5.55 18.24
N ARG A 8 -1.15 6.16 18.96
CA ARG A 8 -1.41 7.38 19.75
C ARG A 8 -1.70 8.60 18.87
N ALA A 9 -1.04 8.70 17.72
CA ALA A 9 -1.36 9.73 16.72
C ALA A 9 -2.77 9.56 16.15
N LEU A 10 -3.19 8.32 15.86
CA LEU A 10 -4.54 8.00 15.42
C LEU A 10 -5.59 8.35 16.49
N GLU A 11 -5.29 8.10 17.76
CA GLU A 11 -6.15 8.51 18.88
C GLU A 11 -6.33 10.04 18.92
N ALA A 12 -5.25 10.80 18.74
CA ALA A 12 -5.30 12.27 18.67
C ALA A 12 -6.10 12.79 17.45
N ILE A 13 -6.09 12.06 16.33
CA ILE A 13 -6.93 12.36 15.17
C ILE A 13 -8.40 12.08 15.46
N ALA A 14 -8.70 10.97 16.16
CA ALA A 14 -10.06 10.56 16.48
C ALA A 14 -10.69 11.44 17.57
N ASP A 15 -9.90 11.87 18.53
CA ASP A 15 -10.29 12.78 19.61
C ASP A 15 -9.25 13.91 19.79
N PRO A 16 -9.46 15.06 19.15
CA PRO A 16 -8.51 16.18 19.27
C PRO A 16 -8.31 16.72 20.69
N GLN A 17 -9.21 16.42 21.63
CA GLN A 17 -9.08 16.87 23.02
C GLN A 17 -7.91 16.20 23.75
N VAL A 18 -7.57 14.97 23.37
CA VAL A 18 -6.45 14.25 23.98
C VAL A 18 -5.10 14.53 23.31
N ALA A 19 -5.09 15.24 22.17
CA ALA A 19 -3.89 15.47 21.36
C ALA A 19 -2.72 16.07 22.18
N SER A 20 -2.99 17.08 23.01
CA SER A 20 -1.97 17.74 23.83
C SER A 20 -1.34 16.81 24.88
N SER A 21 -2.05 15.78 25.32
CA SER A 21 -1.56 14.82 26.30
C SER A 21 -0.81 13.64 25.68
N VAL A 22 -1.23 13.19 24.47
CA VAL A 22 -0.71 11.95 23.87
C VAL A 22 0.43 12.19 22.86
N LEU A 23 0.35 13.27 22.06
CA LEU A 23 1.32 13.51 20.98
C LEU A 23 2.76 13.74 21.48
N PRO A 24 3.04 14.47 22.60
CA PRO A 24 4.42 14.71 23.01
C PRO A 24 5.21 13.44 23.30
N LEU A 25 4.59 12.43 23.93
CA LEU A 25 5.23 11.14 24.17
C LEU A 25 5.32 10.31 22.89
N ALA A 26 4.25 10.33 22.08
CA ALA A 26 4.23 9.62 20.81
C ALA A 26 5.32 10.14 19.85
N GLU A 27 5.52 11.45 19.76
CA GLU A 27 6.61 12.05 18.98
C GLU A 27 7.99 11.56 19.45
N LYS A 28 8.25 11.59 20.75
CA LYS A 28 9.53 11.12 21.30
C LYS A 28 9.81 9.65 21.01
N LEU A 29 8.78 8.81 21.09
CA LEU A 29 8.92 7.39 20.80
C LEU A 29 9.11 7.15 19.30
N LEU A 30 8.46 7.93 18.45
CA LEU A 30 8.67 7.84 17.01
C LEU A 30 10.05 8.35 16.61
N ASP A 31 10.57 9.40 17.26
CA ASP A 31 11.95 9.86 17.09
C ASP A 31 12.95 8.73 17.38
N ALA A 32 12.72 7.97 18.44
CA ALA A 32 13.58 6.81 18.76
C ALA A 32 13.45 5.71 17.68
N CYS A 33 12.26 5.47 17.13
CA CYS A 33 12.08 4.54 16.02
C CYS A 33 12.83 4.99 14.76
N VAL A 34 12.75 6.25 14.40
CA VAL A 34 13.48 6.82 13.25
C VAL A 34 14.99 6.80 13.50
N ALA A 35 15.42 7.13 14.71
CA ALA A 35 16.83 7.06 15.10
C ALA A 35 17.45 5.66 14.93
N ALA A 36 16.65 4.59 15.07
CA ALA A 36 17.12 3.23 14.81
C ALA A 36 17.49 3.00 13.32
N TYR A 37 16.83 3.69 12.40
CA TYR A 37 17.21 3.69 10.98
C TYR A 37 18.50 4.50 10.77
N ASP A 38 18.59 5.67 11.38
CA ASP A 38 19.76 6.56 11.25
C ASP A 38 21.01 5.97 11.91
N ALA A 39 20.86 5.04 12.87
CA ALA A 39 21.95 4.37 13.56
C ALA A 39 22.72 3.33 12.71
N THR A 40 22.29 3.08 11.48
CA THR A 40 22.93 2.10 10.60
C THR A 40 23.47 2.77 9.34
N PRO A 41 24.56 2.24 8.72
CA PRO A 41 25.12 2.82 7.50
C PRO A 41 24.20 2.62 6.27
N THR A 42 23.20 1.75 6.34
CA THR A 42 22.16 1.61 5.31
C THR A 42 20.98 2.55 5.51
N ASN A 43 20.87 3.21 6.64
CA ASN A 43 19.66 3.93 7.07
C ASN A 43 18.40 3.04 7.05
N LEU A 44 18.56 1.74 7.36
CA LEU A 44 17.49 0.76 7.54
C LEU A 44 17.64 0.12 8.91
N ALA A 45 16.59 0.16 9.73
CA ALA A 45 16.65 -0.36 11.08
C ALA A 45 16.75 -1.90 11.09
N PRO A 46 17.51 -2.48 12.04
CA PRO A 46 17.50 -3.93 12.26
C PRO A 46 16.20 -4.36 12.95
N GLU A 47 15.90 -5.65 12.94
CA GLU A 47 14.76 -6.24 13.66
C GLU A 47 14.87 -6.11 15.18
N ALA A 48 16.11 -6.04 15.71
CA ALA A 48 16.34 -5.91 17.15
C ALA A 48 17.26 -4.70 17.44
N TRP A 49 16.77 -3.84 18.27
CA TRP A 49 17.50 -2.67 18.77
C TRP A 49 16.88 -2.18 20.11
N HIS A 50 17.59 -1.35 20.82
CA HIS A 50 17.12 -0.70 22.04
C HIS A 50 17.73 0.69 22.19
N VAL A 51 17.09 1.52 22.99
CA VAL A 51 17.57 2.86 23.33
C VAL A 51 18.26 2.76 24.68
N ASN A 52 19.47 3.30 24.77
CA ASN A 52 20.19 3.44 26.03
C ASN A 52 19.64 4.62 26.85
N ASP A 53 20.03 4.74 28.10
CA ASP A 53 19.59 5.82 29.01
C ASP A 53 19.99 7.22 28.50
N ASP A 54 21.08 7.31 27.76
CA ASP A 54 21.55 8.55 27.10
C ASP A 54 20.80 8.89 25.79
N GLY A 55 19.84 8.08 25.39
CA GLY A 55 19.06 8.25 24.16
C GLY A 55 19.73 7.66 22.89
N SER A 56 20.95 7.14 23.00
CA SER A 56 21.62 6.51 21.85
C SER A 56 20.98 5.17 21.51
N VAL A 57 21.02 4.80 20.23
CA VAL A 57 20.50 3.52 19.75
C VAL A 57 21.61 2.47 19.75
N LYS A 58 21.35 1.33 20.37
CA LYS A 58 22.22 0.15 20.33
C LYS A 58 21.56 -0.94 19.49
N LEU A 59 22.28 -1.43 18.49
CA LEU A 59 21.80 -2.51 17.63
C LEU A 59 21.81 -3.84 18.40
N GLY A 60 20.76 -4.62 18.26
CA GLY A 60 20.63 -5.94 18.85
C GLY A 60 21.27 -7.05 18.00
N ALA A 61 20.97 -8.30 18.33
CA ALA A 61 21.56 -9.46 17.65
C ALA A 61 20.95 -9.75 16.27
N ASN A 62 19.67 -9.42 16.06
CA ASN A 62 19.02 -9.62 14.76
C ASN A 62 19.17 -8.39 13.89
N LEU A 63 20.13 -8.44 12.97
CA LEU A 63 20.53 -7.32 12.12
C LEU A 63 19.82 -7.31 10.75
N ARG A 64 18.85 -8.17 10.55
CA ARG A 64 18.04 -8.20 9.32
C ARG A 64 17.11 -7.00 9.28
N HIS A 65 16.74 -6.60 8.05
CA HIS A 65 15.65 -5.66 7.83
C HIS A 65 14.58 -6.34 6.97
N LEU A 66 13.42 -6.58 7.54
CA LEU A 66 12.34 -7.33 6.90
C LEU A 66 11.33 -6.44 6.19
N LEU A 67 11.68 -5.20 5.87
CA LEU A 67 10.82 -4.25 5.15
C LEU A 67 9.49 -3.94 5.89
N ARG A 68 9.51 -4.01 7.22
CA ARG A 68 8.30 -3.87 8.05
C ARG A 68 7.70 -2.47 7.98
N PRO A 69 6.36 -2.36 8.09
CA PRO A 69 5.61 -1.11 7.94
C PRO A 69 5.56 -0.23 9.20
N GLU A 70 5.73 -0.77 10.40
CA GLU A 70 5.30 -0.14 11.65
C GLU A 70 5.91 1.26 11.89
N THR A 71 7.10 1.51 11.37
CA THR A 71 7.71 2.84 11.47
C THR A 71 7.12 3.81 10.46
N ILE A 72 7.00 3.43 9.19
CA ILE A 72 6.39 4.33 8.19
C ILE A 72 4.88 4.53 8.43
N GLU A 73 4.19 3.53 8.94
CA GLU A 73 2.82 3.64 9.42
C GLU A 73 2.73 4.74 10.49
N SER A 74 3.57 4.67 11.53
CA SER A 74 3.59 5.69 12.59
C SER A 74 3.98 7.06 12.07
N VAL A 75 4.89 7.15 11.12
CA VAL A 75 5.28 8.41 10.45
C VAL A 75 4.08 9.02 9.71
N PHE A 76 3.31 8.21 8.98
CA PHE A 76 2.11 8.65 8.28
C PHE A 76 1.06 9.19 9.26
N TRP A 77 0.71 8.43 10.31
CA TRP A 77 -0.26 8.86 11.30
C TRP A 77 0.18 10.12 12.04
N MET A 78 1.46 10.20 12.40
CA MET A 78 2.01 11.38 13.06
C MET A 78 2.04 12.60 12.14
N TYR A 79 2.33 12.41 10.84
CA TYR A 79 2.24 13.46 9.85
C TYR A 79 0.85 14.06 9.81
N ARG A 80 -0.19 13.24 9.76
CA ARG A 80 -1.58 13.70 9.76
C ARG A 80 -2.00 14.31 11.10
N ALA A 81 -1.65 13.71 12.24
CA ALA A 81 -2.00 14.21 13.58
C ALA A 81 -1.34 15.57 13.91
N THR A 82 -0.19 15.85 13.33
CA THR A 82 0.55 17.10 13.54
C THR A 82 0.34 18.15 12.43
N HIS A 83 -0.77 18.03 11.69
CA HIS A 83 -1.13 18.94 10.60
C HIS A 83 -0.03 19.07 9.54
N LYS A 84 0.46 17.93 9.07
CA LYS A 84 1.46 17.83 7.99
C LYS A 84 2.83 18.43 8.34
N LYS A 85 3.28 18.22 9.59
CA LYS A 85 4.59 18.69 10.06
C LYS A 85 5.73 18.15 9.19
N GLN A 86 6.52 19.06 8.60
CA GLN A 86 7.59 18.75 7.64
C GLN A 86 8.58 17.69 8.13
N LYS A 87 8.91 17.68 9.41
CA LYS A 87 9.77 16.67 10.05
C LYS A 87 9.41 15.22 9.65
N TRP A 88 8.11 14.91 9.62
CA TRP A 88 7.65 13.56 9.34
C TRP A 88 7.70 13.22 7.85
N LEU A 89 7.47 14.20 6.99
CA LEU A 89 7.68 14.05 5.56
C LEU A 89 9.17 13.83 5.23
N ASP A 90 10.06 14.59 5.87
CA ASP A 90 11.52 14.41 5.72
C ASP A 90 11.97 13.03 6.21
N ALA A 91 11.40 12.54 7.31
CA ALA A 91 11.66 11.19 7.79
C ALA A 91 11.21 10.14 6.74
N ALA A 92 9.99 10.24 6.22
CA ALA A 92 9.50 9.34 5.16
C ALA A 92 10.39 9.37 3.94
N ALA A 93 10.82 10.54 3.48
CA ALA A 93 11.69 10.69 2.32
C ALA A 93 13.06 10.01 2.52
N ARG A 94 13.67 10.16 3.72
CA ARG A 94 14.93 9.47 4.06
C ARG A 94 14.77 7.95 4.09
N LEU A 95 13.71 7.47 4.75
CA LEU A 95 13.40 6.05 4.79
C LEU A 95 13.21 5.49 3.39
N TRP A 96 12.41 6.15 2.56
CA TRP A 96 12.17 5.73 1.18
C TRP A 96 13.44 5.69 0.34
N ALA A 97 14.31 6.69 0.48
CA ALA A 97 15.60 6.72 -0.20
C ALA A 97 16.47 5.51 0.18
N ALA A 98 16.47 5.10 1.46
CA ALA A 98 17.18 3.92 1.94
C ALA A 98 16.59 2.61 1.37
N PHE A 99 15.27 2.47 1.36
CA PHE A 99 14.58 1.33 0.73
C PHE A 99 14.95 1.20 -0.74
N ARG A 100 14.87 2.28 -1.50
CA ARG A 100 15.24 2.30 -2.92
C ARG A 100 16.72 1.93 -3.14
N ARG A 101 17.61 2.48 -2.33
CA ARG A 101 19.04 2.28 -2.51
C ARG A 101 19.49 0.86 -2.20
N TYR A 102 18.96 0.26 -1.12
CA TYR A 102 19.52 -0.98 -0.59
C TYR A 102 18.62 -2.20 -0.77
N ALA A 103 17.30 -2.02 -0.75
CA ALA A 103 16.36 -3.12 -0.85
C ALA A 103 15.82 -3.35 -2.27
N GLN A 104 15.74 -2.31 -3.12
CA GLN A 104 15.22 -2.45 -4.47
C GLN A 104 16.06 -3.41 -5.32
N VAL A 105 15.41 -4.32 -6.05
CA VAL A 105 16.03 -5.29 -6.94
C VAL A 105 15.81 -4.92 -8.40
N ALA A 106 16.77 -5.32 -9.27
CA ALA A 106 16.76 -4.92 -10.68
C ALA A 106 15.52 -5.41 -11.45
N GLY A 107 14.98 -6.57 -11.07
CA GLY A 107 13.78 -7.16 -11.67
C GLY A 107 12.45 -6.54 -11.18
N GLY A 108 12.51 -5.50 -10.33
CA GLY A 108 11.36 -4.91 -9.65
C GLY A 108 11.13 -5.52 -8.27
N GLY A 109 10.44 -4.75 -7.40
CA GLY A 109 10.19 -5.15 -6.01
C GLY A 109 11.35 -4.82 -5.06
N LEU A 110 11.22 -5.30 -3.83
CA LEU A 110 12.14 -5.08 -2.72
C LEU A 110 12.59 -6.42 -2.14
N ALA A 111 13.82 -6.50 -1.66
CA ALA A 111 14.35 -7.70 -0.99
C ALA A 111 14.68 -7.40 0.46
N THR A 112 14.38 -8.35 1.33
CA THR A 112 14.84 -8.38 2.72
C THR A 112 16.36 -8.24 2.79
N LEU A 113 16.89 -7.48 3.76
CA LEU A 113 18.33 -7.41 4.00
C LEU A 113 18.74 -8.38 5.13
N GLY A 114 19.86 -9.05 4.91
CA GLY A 114 20.44 -9.98 5.88
C GLY A 114 21.23 -9.30 6.99
N ASP A 115 21.86 -8.15 6.71
CA ASP A 115 22.62 -7.36 7.68
C ASP A 115 22.67 -5.89 7.25
N VAL A 116 22.00 -5.03 8.02
CA VAL A 116 21.89 -3.58 7.76
C VAL A 116 23.19 -2.80 7.96
N ARG A 117 24.22 -3.41 8.52
CA ARG A 117 25.54 -2.77 8.74
C ARG A 117 26.43 -2.83 7.51
N LYS A 118 26.08 -3.66 6.54
CA LYS A 118 26.92 -3.95 5.38
C LYS A 118 26.65 -2.97 4.24
N THR A 119 27.59 -2.09 3.97
CA THR A 119 27.55 -1.17 2.83
C THR A 119 28.80 -1.35 1.99
N PRO A 120 28.78 -1.03 0.70
CA PRO A 120 27.66 -0.49 -0.09
C PRO A 120 26.66 -1.55 -0.58
N ARG A 121 26.91 -2.83 -0.32
CA ARG A 121 26.09 -3.96 -0.83
C ARG A 121 25.68 -4.87 0.34
N PRO A 122 24.61 -4.55 1.06
CA PRO A 122 24.11 -5.43 2.10
C PRO A 122 23.68 -6.78 1.49
N PRO A 123 23.87 -7.90 2.22
CA PRO A 123 23.36 -9.19 1.80
C PRO A 123 21.85 -9.10 1.62
N ARG A 124 21.34 -9.49 0.48
CA ARG A 124 19.90 -9.58 0.19
C ARG A 124 19.45 -11.02 0.36
N VAL A 125 18.25 -11.17 0.92
CA VAL A 125 17.56 -12.45 1.00
C VAL A 125 16.41 -12.39 0.01
N ASP A 126 16.27 -13.41 -0.82
CA ASP A 126 15.17 -13.51 -1.79
C ASP A 126 13.86 -13.76 -1.04
N LYS A 127 13.35 -12.69 -0.45
CA LYS A 127 12.11 -12.67 0.33
C LYS A 127 11.52 -11.27 0.36
N MET A 128 10.26 -11.18 -0.02
CA MET A 128 9.42 -10.01 0.11
C MET A 128 8.08 -10.46 0.68
N ASP A 129 7.81 -10.10 1.93
CA ASP A 129 6.58 -10.48 2.62
C ASP A 129 5.39 -9.66 2.13
N SER A 130 4.15 -10.15 2.30
CA SER A 130 2.92 -9.52 1.82
C SER A 130 2.70 -8.11 2.36
N TRP A 131 3.12 -7.84 3.61
CA TRP A 131 3.00 -6.49 4.22
C TRP A 131 3.77 -5.41 3.47
N VAL A 132 4.74 -5.78 2.63
CA VAL A 132 5.46 -4.78 1.82
C VAL A 132 4.49 -4.04 0.90
N PHE A 133 3.56 -4.76 0.26
CA PHE A 133 2.53 -4.16 -0.60
C PHE A 133 1.34 -3.66 0.19
N SER A 134 0.80 -4.49 1.09
CA SER A 134 -0.42 -4.15 1.81
C SER A 134 -0.24 -2.95 2.75
N GLU A 135 0.97 -2.73 3.26
CA GLU A 135 1.25 -1.76 4.30
C GLU A 135 2.40 -0.81 3.95
N THR A 136 3.64 -1.31 3.86
CA THR A 136 4.85 -0.48 3.75
C THR A 136 4.78 0.49 2.56
N LEU A 137 4.55 -0.02 1.35
CA LEU A 137 4.44 0.83 0.15
C LEU A 137 3.19 1.71 0.19
N LYS A 138 2.09 1.22 0.76
CA LYS A 138 0.87 1.99 0.90
C LYS A 138 1.07 3.23 1.78
N TYR A 139 1.70 3.09 2.96
CA TYR A 139 1.96 4.24 3.83
C TYR A 139 2.94 5.22 3.22
N PHE A 140 3.97 4.76 2.50
CA PHE A 140 4.82 5.66 1.70
C PHE A 140 4.00 6.40 0.63
N TYR A 141 3.14 5.68 -0.08
CA TYR A 141 2.30 6.29 -1.11
C TYR A 141 1.38 7.35 -0.52
N LEU A 142 0.65 7.02 0.55
CA LEU A 142 -0.31 7.93 1.18
C LEU A 142 0.33 9.19 1.74
N ILE A 143 1.52 9.10 2.36
CA ILE A 143 2.18 10.29 2.92
C ILE A 143 2.69 11.22 1.81
N PHE A 144 3.17 10.68 0.70
CA PHE A 144 3.62 11.49 -0.43
C PHE A 144 2.44 12.08 -1.22
N ASP A 145 1.34 11.32 -1.40
CA ASP A 145 0.09 11.84 -1.96
C ASP A 145 -0.45 13.02 -1.14
N ASP A 146 -0.50 12.88 0.18
CA ASP A 146 -0.89 13.95 1.10
C ASP A 146 0.02 15.19 1.00
N ALA A 147 1.31 15.01 0.79
CA ALA A 147 2.28 16.08 0.64
C ALA A 147 2.10 16.85 -0.67
N ASP A 148 1.73 16.15 -1.74
CA ASP A 148 1.43 16.73 -3.05
C ASP A 148 0.03 17.38 -3.12
N GLY A 149 -0.71 17.37 -2.02
CA GLY A 149 -2.05 17.97 -1.92
C GLY A 149 -3.18 17.02 -2.23
N GLY A 150 -2.89 15.73 -2.42
CA GLY A 150 -3.87 14.66 -2.47
C GLY A 150 -4.48 14.36 -1.09
N GLU A 151 -5.53 13.60 -1.07
CA GLU A 151 -6.12 12.97 0.10
C GLU A 151 -6.87 11.72 -0.34
N LEU A 152 -6.12 10.74 -0.85
CA LEU A 152 -6.68 9.51 -1.41
C LEU A 152 -7.58 8.77 -0.41
N LEU A 153 -7.20 8.79 0.88
CA LEU A 153 -7.98 8.18 1.96
C LEU A 153 -8.34 9.24 3.03
N PRO A 154 -9.44 9.98 2.85
CA PRO A 154 -9.96 10.89 3.86
C PRO A 154 -10.35 10.12 5.14
N LEU A 155 -9.78 10.48 6.28
CA LEU A 155 -9.98 9.75 7.55
C LEU A 155 -11.37 9.92 8.17
N ASN A 156 -12.15 10.89 7.69
CA ASN A 156 -13.56 11.02 8.02
C ASN A 156 -14.46 10.01 7.30
N GLU A 157 -13.96 9.40 6.21
CA GLU A 157 -14.68 8.42 5.39
C GLU A 157 -14.12 7.00 5.52
N TRP A 158 -12.84 6.85 5.84
CA TRP A 158 -12.13 5.58 5.83
C TRP A 158 -11.43 5.29 7.15
N VAL A 159 -11.35 4.01 7.46
CA VAL A 159 -10.51 3.43 8.52
C VAL A 159 -9.57 2.41 7.88
N LEU A 160 -8.32 2.38 8.31
CA LEU A 160 -7.38 1.32 7.92
C LEU A 160 -7.39 0.23 8.99
N THR A 161 -7.47 -1.03 8.56
CA THR A 161 -7.27 -2.19 9.45
C THR A 161 -5.82 -2.28 9.88
N THR A 162 -5.47 -3.24 10.75
CA THR A 162 -4.09 -3.45 11.19
C THR A 162 -3.13 -3.79 10.03
N GLU A 163 -3.64 -4.34 8.93
CA GLU A 163 -2.87 -4.61 7.71
C GLU A 163 -3.12 -3.55 6.62
N ALA A 164 -3.53 -2.36 7.05
CA ALA A 164 -3.77 -1.18 6.19
C ALA A 164 -4.82 -1.41 5.09
N HIS A 165 -5.77 -2.32 5.27
CA HIS A 165 -6.89 -2.43 4.36
C HIS A 165 -7.88 -1.30 4.63
N PRO A 166 -8.26 -0.50 3.62
CA PRO A 166 -9.24 0.56 3.78
C PRO A 166 -10.64 -0.03 3.93
N VAL A 167 -11.34 0.38 4.98
CA VAL A 167 -12.72 0.02 5.24
C VAL A 167 -13.54 1.30 5.38
N PRO A 168 -14.70 1.42 4.75
CA PRO A 168 -15.56 2.58 4.92
C PRO A 168 -15.94 2.77 6.39
N ARG A 169 -15.91 4.01 6.84
CA ARG A 169 -16.32 4.36 8.20
C ARG A 169 -17.85 4.36 8.31
N PHE A 170 -18.39 3.37 9.02
CA PHE A 170 -19.82 3.30 9.32
C PHE A 170 -20.13 4.11 10.59
N GLY A 171 -21.18 4.95 10.57
CA GLY A 171 -21.65 5.67 11.76
C GLY A 171 -21.44 7.18 11.74
N GLY A 172 -21.19 7.77 10.58
CA GLY A 172 -21.51 9.19 10.39
C GLY A 172 -23.03 9.42 10.63
N PRO A 173 -23.51 10.68 10.81
CA PRO A 173 -24.90 10.95 11.08
C PRO A 173 -25.78 10.13 10.12
N ARG A 174 -26.71 9.33 10.66
CA ARG A 174 -27.56 8.41 9.89
C ARG A 174 -28.44 9.10 8.84
N ASP A 175 -28.41 10.41 8.79
CA ASP A 175 -29.15 11.25 7.87
C ASP A 175 -28.68 11.16 6.41
N ARG A 176 -27.57 10.43 6.12
CA ARG A 176 -27.09 10.20 4.74
C ARG A 176 -27.42 8.84 4.15
N VAL A 177 -28.07 7.95 4.90
CA VAL A 177 -28.48 6.63 4.39
C VAL A 177 -29.82 6.69 3.63
N GLY A 178 -30.45 7.86 3.52
CA GLY A 178 -31.79 8.00 2.97
C GLY A 178 -31.95 8.63 1.60
N THR A 179 -30.92 9.24 1.01
CA THR A 179 -31.11 9.94 -0.26
C THR A 179 -29.95 9.68 -1.22
N ALA A 180 -30.32 9.03 -2.30
CA ALA A 180 -29.55 8.79 -3.51
C ALA A 180 -28.22 8.03 -3.28
N ARG A 181 -28.23 6.73 -3.58
CA ARG A 181 -27.05 6.02 -4.04
C ARG A 181 -26.35 6.91 -5.06
N GLN A 182 -25.40 7.73 -4.62
CA GLN A 182 -24.38 8.19 -5.55
C GLN A 182 -23.57 6.94 -5.85
N GLN A 183 -23.79 6.36 -7.02
CA GLN A 183 -22.83 5.48 -7.65
C GLN A 183 -21.53 6.28 -7.73
N LYS A 184 -20.63 6.08 -6.76
CA LYS A 184 -19.24 6.44 -6.94
C LYS A 184 -18.71 5.38 -7.91
N THR A 185 -18.63 5.72 -9.15
CA THR A 185 -17.82 4.99 -10.14
C THR A 185 -16.39 5.02 -9.65
N TRP A 186 -15.90 3.88 -9.21
CA TRP A 186 -14.48 3.70 -8.92
C TRP A 186 -13.85 3.27 -10.24
N SER A 187 -13.13 4.16 -10.90
CA SER A 187 -12.17 3.74 -11.90
C SER A 187 -11.01 3.10 -11.12
N ILE A 188 -10.97 1.79 -11.07
CA ILE A 188 -9.74 1.10 -10.73
C ILE A 188 -8.90 1.18 -12.00
N ASP A 189 -7.92 2.09 -12.02
CA ASP A 189 -6.78 1.93 -12.92
C ASP A 189 -6.11 0.61 -12.54
N VAL A 190 -6.51 -0.45 -13.21
CA VAL A 190 -5.73 -1.68 -13.20
C VAL A 190 -4.43 -1.27 -13.88
N PRO A 191 -3.28 -1.19 -13.15
CA PRO A 191 -2.00 -0.93 -13.79
C PRO A 191 -1.94 -1.94 -14.91
N SER A 192 -1.75 -1.48 -16.14
CA SER A 192 -1.72 -2.32 -17.32
C SER A 192 -0.87 -3.53 -16.98
N ILE A 193 -1.48 -4.67 -16.73
CA ILE A 193 -0.83 -5.96 -16.82
C ILE A 193 -0.29 -5.91 -18.23
N GLY A 194 1.00 -5.61 -18.37
CA GLY A 194 1.65 -5.07 -19.55
C GLY A 194 1.02 -5.60 -20.81
N THR A 195 0.65 -4.72 -21.74
CA THR A 195 -0.10 -5.00 -22.96
C THR A 195 0.18 -6.41 -23.44
N MET A 196 -0.70 -7.36 -23.08
CA MET A 196 -0.57 -8.72 -23.54
C MET A 196 -1.03 -8.71 -25.00
N ARG A 197 -0.09 -8.43 -25.89
CA ARG A 197 -0.31 -8.65 -27.32
C ARG A 197 -0.46 -10.14 -27.52
N PRO A 198 -1.41 -10.59 -28.34
CA PRO A 198 -1.39 -11.95 -28.86
C PRO A 198 0.02 -12.22 -29.42
N LEU A 199 0.60 -13.33 -29.04
CA LEU A 199 1.88 -13.72 -29.64
C LEU A 199 1.64 -14.06 -31.13
N PRO A 200 2.63 -13.87 -32.00
CA PRO A 200 2.50 -14.30 -33.39
C PRO A 200 2.07 -15.77 -33.44
N ASN A 201 0.98 -16.06 -34.12
CA ASN A 201 0.34 -17.38 -34.24
C ASN A 201 -0.43 -17.89 -33.01
N GLU A 202 -0.70 -17.06 -32.01
CA GLU A 202 -1.55 -17.39 -30.87
C GLU A 202 -3.02 -17.25 -31.25
N THR A 203 -3.86 -18.24 -30.92
CA THR A 203 -5.31 -18.12 -31.10
C THR A 203 -5.93 -17.31 -29.97
N ALA A 204 -7.17 -16.82 -30.17
CA ALA A 204 -7.91 -16.13 -29.11
C ALA A 204 -8.08 -17.01 -27.87
N ALA A 205 -8.24 -18.32 -28.02
CA ALA A 205 -8.34 -19.27 -26.92
C ALA A 205 -7.03 -19.35 -26.12
N ASP A 206 -5.89 -19.41 -26.81
CA ASP A 206 -4.56 -19.44 -26.16
C ASP A 206 -4.29 -18.15 -25.39
N SER A 207 -4.69 -16.99 -25.92
CA SER A 207 -4.56 -15.70 -25.26
C SER A 207 -5.40 -15.62 -23.99
N VAL A 208 -6.65 -16.14 -24.02
CA VAL A 208 -7.55 -16.20 -22.85
C VAL A 208 -6.98 -17.12 -21.77
N GLU A 209 -6.51 -18.30 -22.14
CA GLU A 209 -5.90 -19.25 -21.19
C GLU A 209 -4.65 -18.67 -20.53
N ARG A 210 -3.78 -18.03 -21.31
CA ARG A 210 -2.58 -17.38 -20.81
C ARG A 210 -2.91 -16.22 -19.85
N PHE A 211 -3.97 -15.44 -20.13
CA PHE A 211 -4.46 -14.39 -19.27
C PHE A 211 -5.02 -14.94 -17.96
N ALA A 212 -5.85 -15.98 -18.02
CA ALA A 212 -6.39 -16.64 -16.83
C ALA A 212 -5.29 -17.21 -15.94
N GLN A 213 -4.27 -17.85 -16.51
CA GLN A 213 -3.11 -18.36 -15.79
C GLN A 213 -2.24 -17.24 -15.17
N ALA A 214 -2.16 -16.07 -15.81
CA ALA A 214 -1.44 -14.93 -15.28
C ALA A 214 -2.21 -14.29 -14.11
N ALA A 215 -3.54 -14.20 -14.21
CA ALA A 215 -4.41 -13.71 -13.14
C ALA A 215 -4.37 -14.63 -11.91
N ASP A 216 -4.42 -15.96 -12.13
CA ASP A 216 -4.32 -16.96 -11.06
C ASP A 216 -2.96 -16.88 -10.34
N ARG A 217 -1.86 -16.76 -11.09
CA ARG A 217 -0.53 -16.53 -10.51
C ARG A 217 -0.41 -15.24 -9.72
N ALA A 218 -1.21 -14.23 -10.07
CA ALA A 218 -1.29 -12.97 -9.35
C ALA A 218 -2.26 -13.02 -8.14
N GLY A 219 -2.90 -14.17 -7.88
CA GLY A 219 -3.83 -14.36 -6.77
C GLY A 219 -5.23 -13.79 -7.01
N HIS A 220 -5.57 -13.48 -8.26
CA HIS A 220 -6.91 -13.05 -8.65
C HIS A 220 -7.72 -14.26 -9.11
N ALA A 221 -8.75 -14.64 -8.35
CA ALA A 221 -9.69 -15.69 -8.76
C ALA A 221 -10.59 -15.17 -9.89
N VAL A 222 -10.10 -15.21 -11.12
CA VAL A 222 -10.88 -14.87 -12.31
C VAL A 222 -11.23 -16.17 -13.00
N SER A 223 -12.54 -16.47 -13.16
CA SER A 223 -12.95 -17.66 -13.89
C SER A 223 -12.61 -17.54 -15.37
N GLU A 224 -12.24 -18.64 -16.01
CA GLU A 224 -11.97 -18.70 -17.45
C GLU A 224 -13.16 -18.18 -18.26
N ASP A 225 -14.38 -18.48 -17.82
CA ASP A 225 -15.62 -18.01 -18.47
C ASP A 225 -15.78 -16.48 -18.40
N ALA A 226 -15.38 -15.85 -17.28
CA ALA A 226 -15.41 -14.38 -17.15
C ALA A 226 -14.41 -13.72 -18.10
N VAL A 227 -13.21 -14.30 -18.25
CA VAL A 227 -12.20 -13.81 -19.20
C VAL A 227 -12.68 -13.97 -20.65
N ARG A 228 -13.31 -15.10 -20.99
CA ARG A 228 -13.88 -15.35 -22.31
C ARG A 228 -15.01 -14.35 -22.63
N ALA A 229 -15.91 -14.13 -21.69
CA ALA A 229 -17.02 -13.19 -21.85
C ALA A 229 -16.50 -11.76 -22.07
N TRP A 230 -15.51 -11.35 -21.30
CA TRP A 230 -14.86 -10.05 -21.44
C TRP A 230 -14.17 -9.90 -22.81
N TYR A 231 -13.42 -10.91 -23.23
CA TYR A 231 -12.71 -10.89 -24.52
C TYR A 231 -13.70 -10.82 -25.68
N GLN A 232 -14.80 -11.57 -25.63
CA GLN A 232 -15.86 -11.56 -26.66
C GLN A 232 -16.56 -10.21 -26.69
N ALA A 233 -16.90 -9.63 -25.53
CA ALA A 233 -17.53 -8.31 -25.49
C ALA A 233 -16.61 -7.21 -26.06
N ALA A 234 -15.31 -7.29 -25.82
CA ALA A 234 -14.35 -6.37 -26.41
C ALA A 234 -14.28 -6.49 -27.95
N ILE A 235 -14.39 -7.71 -28.50
CA ILE A 235 -14.47 -7.94 -29.95
C ILE A 235 -15.78 -7.39 -30.52
N ASP A 236 -16.91 -7.66 -29.85
CA ASP A 236 -18.24 -7.25 -30.27
C ASP A 236 -18.40 -5.71 -30.21
N ALA A 237 -17.71 -5.05 -29.28
CA ALA A 237 -17.62 -3.59 -29.20
C ALA A 237 -16.70 -2.95 -30.26
N GLY A 238 -16.15 -3.76 -31.16
CA GLY A 238 -15.33 -3.26 -32.27
C GLY A 238 -13.90 -2.92 -31.89
N ALA A 239 -13.38 -3.49 -30.80
CA ALA A 239 -11.96 -3.38 -30.45
C ALA A 239 -11.14 -3.93 -31.65
N PRO A 240 -10.30 -3.10 -32.31
CA PRO A 240 -9.58 -3.54 -33.49
C PRO A 240 -8.58 -4.61 -33.10
N GLN A 241 -8.61 -5.74 -33.76
CA GLN A 241 -7.55 -6.73 -33.66
C GLN A 241 -6.22 -6.04 -34.01
N GLY A 242 -5.40 -5.76 -33.01
CA GLY A 242 -4.07 -5.24 -33.23
C GLY A 242 -3.83 -3.75 -32.93
N ARG A 243 -4.73 -3.02 -32.25
CA ARG A 243 -4.46 -1.65 -31.81
C ARG A 243 -3.53 -1.65 -30.58
N PRO A 244 -2.50 -0.78 -30.52
CA PRO A 244 -1.76 -0.58 -29.29
C PRO A 244 -2.71 0.08 -28.28
N LEU A 245 -2.92 -0.58 -27.12
CA LEU A 245 -3.66 -0.03 -26.01
C LEU A 245 -2.87 1.15 -25.44
N GLY A 246 -3.30 2.36 -25.78
CA GLY A 246 -2.74 3.63 -25.29
C GLY A 246 -3.77 4.49 -24.57
N GLU A 247 -5.01 4.01 -24.41
CA GLU A 247 -6.05 4.72 -23.68
C GLU A 247 -6.61 3.80 -22.59
N PRO A 248 -6.88 4.34 -21.38
CA PRO A 248 -7.46 3.56 -20.29
C PRO A 248 -8.86 3.09 -20.69
N LEU A 249 -9.14 1.81 -20.47
CA LEU A 249 -10.50 1.29 -20.53
C LEU A 249 -11.19 1.67 -19.21
N GLU A 250 -12.25 2.46 -19.29
CA GLU A 250 -13.12 2.74 -18.14
C GLU A 250 -14.02 1.51 -17.93
N PHE A 251 -13.95 0.92 -16.75
CA PHE A 251 -14.83 -0.15 -16.31
C PHE A 251 -15.78 0.37 -15.25
N ASP A 252 -17.08 0.22 -15.47
CA ASP A 252 -18.06 0.39 -14.40
C ASP A 252 -18.17 -0.93 -13.62
N VAL A 253 -17.73 -0.92 -12.38
CA VAL A 253 -17.92 -2.04 -11.46
C VAL A 253 -19.13 -1.76 -10.57
N ASP A 254 -20.23 -2.41 -10.83
CA ASP A 254 -21.42 -2.36 -9.97
C ASP A 254 -21.23 -3.33 -8.80
N VAL A 255 -20.92 -2.82 -7.63
CA VAL A 255 -20.85 -3.63 -6.39
C VAL A 255 -22.26 -3.76 -5.86
N ALA A 256 -22.97 -4.81 -6.26
CA ALA A 256 -24.26 -5.15 -5.67
C ALA A 256 -24.09 -5.54 -4.21
N SER A 257 -25.00 -5.06 -3.38
CA SER A 257 -25.13 -5.24 -1.94
C SER A 257 -24.80 -6.67 -1.48
N TYR A 258 -23.96 -6.76 -0.45
CA TYR A 258 -23.74 -7.96 0.35
C TYR A 258 -25.06 -8.39 1.00
N GLU A 259 -25.66 -9.43 0.50
CA GLU A 259 -26.55 -10.33 1.23
C GLU A 259 -26.08 -11.75 0.91
N ASP A 260 -25.87 -12.49 1.97
CA ASP A 260 -25.39 -13.87 2.11
C ASP A 260 -25.23 -14.74 0.85
N ASP A 261 -24.08 -15.43 0.79
CA ASP A 261 -23.67 -16.51 -0.08
C ASP A 261 -23.17 -16.16 -1.50
N ALA A 262 -21.84 -16.27 -1.62
CA ALA A 262 -21.05 -16.31 -2.84
C ALA A 262 -21.15 -15.04 -3.72
N ALA A 263 -20.17 -14.17 -3.55
CA ALA A 263 -19.96 -12.98 -4.37
C ALA A 263 -20.03 -13.31 -5.88
N LYS A 264 -21.13 -12.95 -6.53
CA LYS A 264 -21.20 -12.84 -7.98
C LYS A 264 -20.76 -11.43 -8.35
N MET A 265 -19.56 -11.32 -8.84
CA MET A 265 -19.09 -10.10 -9.48
C MET A 265 -19.66 -10.06 -10.90
N THR A 266 -20.55 -9.11 -11.17
CA THR A 266 -21.03 -8.87 -12.52
C THR A 266 -20.26 -7.68 -13.07
N VAL A 267 -19.48 -7.93 -14.12
CA VAL A 267 -18.79 -6.87 -14.87
C VAL A 267 -19.70 -6.47 -16.02
N HIS A 268 -20.14 -5.20 -16.04
CA HIS A 268 -20.80 -4.61 -17.21
C HIS A 268 -19.75 -3.91 -18.06
N VAL A 269 -19.71 -4.23 -19.34
CA VAL A 269 -18.83 -3.61 -20.36
C VAL A 269 -19.58 -2.47 -21.02
#